data_c7a1b65a8dd5661505978e7aa95c74bc
#
_entry.id   c7a1b65a8dd5661505978e7aa95c74bc
#
_cell.length_a   1.000
_cell.length_b   1.000
_cell.length_c   1.000
_cell.angle_alpha   90.00
_cell.angle_beta   90.00
_cell.angle_gamma   90.00
#
_symmetry.space_group_name_H-M   'P 1'
#
loop_
_entity.id
_entity.type
_entity.pdbx_description
1 polymer ?
#
loop_
_entity_poly.entity_id
_entity_poly.type
_entity_poly.pdbx_seq_one_letter_code
_entity_poly.pdbx_strand_id
1 'polypeptide(L)'
;MKVGELKVKRNYQIAQMVLDAVAAIIMIVIVRSVLSFGEFIDEKNALIKNSNSDITGLVVWQWNLIWILVAAAVIAVSLVMIYKPRKMPKKYIVNRENAQKYSDIVITAITCVRIPVLLAVFEGMCIHQSVMMRQYNVFTLQIPLDILLTVIIIRFSVHRIKAIQPKNEDKEITIRED
;
A
#
# COMPACT_ATOMS: atom_id res chain seq x y z
N MET A 1 -0.48 -11.19 33.16
CA MET A 1 -0.03 -11.23 31.74
C MET A 1 -0.04 -9.83 31.17
N LYS A 2 1.10 -9.27 30.75
CA LYS A 2 1.15 -7.90 30.23
C LYS A 2 0.38 -7.83 28.91
N VAL A 3 -0.65 -7.01 28.83
CA VAL A 3 -1.54 -6.83 27.65
C VAL A 3 -0.78 -6.52 26.35
N GLY A 4 0.48 -6.09 26.44
CA GLY A 4 1.32 -5.82 25.27
C GLY A 4 2.03 -7.03 24.63
N GLU A 5 1.89 -8.24 25.21
CA GLU A 5 2.56 -9.45 24.74
C GLU A 5 1.60 -10.51 24.18
N LEU A 6 0.32 -10.16 23.99
CA LEU A 6 -0.63 -11.03 23.33
C LEU A 6 -0.21 -11.25 21.88
N LYS A 7 0.45 -12.37 21.59
CA LYS A 7 0.63 -12.86 20.22
C LYS A 7 -0.74 -13.23 19.66
N VAL A 8 -1.31 -12.31 18.90
CA VAL A 8 -2.58 -12.52 18.22
C VAL A 8 -2.33 -13.41 17.01
N LYS A 9 -3.02 -14.55 16.96
CA LYS A 9 -2.93 -15.47 15.82
C LYS A 9 -3.52 -14.79 14.60
N ARG A 10 -2.73 -14.64 13.53
CA ARG A 10 -3.19 -14.04 12.28
C ARG A 10 -4.19 -14.98 11.61
N ASN A 11 -5.45 -14.56 11.53
CA ASN A 11 -6.42 -15.22 10.68
C ASN A 11 -6.32 -14.61 9.28
N TYR A 12 -5.78 -15.38 8.34
CA TYR A 12 -5.74 -14.97 6.93
C TYR A 12 -7.16 -15.10 6.37
N GLN A 13 -7.79 -13.94 6.14
CA GLN A 13 -9.10 -13.90 5.47
C GLN A 13 -8.90 -13.98 3.95
N ILE A 14 -9.81 -14.63 3.24
CA ILE A 14 -9.80 -14.76 1.77
C ILE A 14 -9.66 -13.38 1.11
N ALA A 15 -10.35 -12.36 1.66
CA ALA A 15 -10.23 -10.99 1.17
C ALA A 15 -8.79 -10.43 1.21
N GLN A 16 -8.00 -10.79 2.22
CA GLN A 16 -6.59 -10.36 2.31
C GLN A 16 -5.73 -11.07 1.25
N MET A 17 -6.00 -12.34 0.98
CA MET A 17 -5.30 -13.08 -0.08
C MET A 17 -5.59 -12.47 -1.46
N VAL A 18 -6.84 -12.08 -1.73
CA VAL A 18 -7.23 -11.42 -2.97
C VAL A 18 -6.49 -10.07 -3.11
N LEU A 19 -6.46 -9.26 -2.05
CA LEU A 19 -5.77 -7.97 -2.07
C LEU A 19 -4.24 -8.12 -2.23
N ASP A 20 -3.66 -9.17 -1.65
CA ASP A 20 -2.24 -9.49 -1.84
C ASP A 20 -1.95 -9.89 -3.30
N ALA A 21 -2.85 -10.69 -3.92
CA ALA A 21 -2.75 -11.04 -5.33
C ALA A 21 -2.88 -9.81 -6.24
N VAL A 22 -3.83 -8.91 -5.96
CA VAL A 22 -3.97 -7.64 -6.70
C VAL A 22 -2.71 -6.78 -6.60
N ALA A 23 -2.12 -6.65 -5.40
CA ALA A 23 -0.87 -5.92 -5.21
C ALA A 23 0.30 -6.53 -6.02
N ALA A 24 0.38 -7.86 -6.07
CA ALA A 24 1.39 -8.56 -6.87
C ALA A 24 1.18 -8.30 -8.38
N ILE A 25 -0.06 -8.30 -8.87
CA ILE A 25 -0.36 -7.99 -10.27
C ILE A 25 0.06 -6.55 -10.60
N ILE A 26 -0.28 -5.57 -9.75
CA ILE A 26 0.13 -4.18 -9.97
C ILE A 26 1.66 -4.07 -10.04
N MET A 27 2.38 -4.77 -9.15
CA MET A 27 3.84 -4.78 -9.18
C MET A 27 4.40 -5.35 -10.48
N ILE A 28 3.83 -6.46 -10.99
CA ILE A 28 4.22 -7.05 -12.28
C ILE A 28 3.97 -6.07 -13.42
N VAL A 29 2.83 -5.36 -13.41
CA VAL A 29 2.51 -4.34 -14.42
C VAL A 29 3.53 -3.20 -14.38
N ILE A 30 3.92 -2.70 -13.20
CA ILE A 30 4.93 -1.66 -13.04
C ILE A 30 6.26 -2.12 -13.65
N VAL A 31 6.74 -3.31 -13.28
CA VAL A 31 8.00 -3.85 -13.79
C VAL A 31 7.96 -3.99 -15.31
N ARG A 32 6.90 -4.58 -15.85
CA ARG A 32 6.73 -4.76 -17.29
C ARG A 32 6.68 -3.42 -18.04
N SER A 33 5.96 -2.44 -17.52
CA SER A 33 5.89 -1.09 -18.09
C SER A 33 7.26 -0.41 -18.16
N VAL A 34 8.08 -0.54 -17.11
CA VAL A 34 9.44 0.02 -17.09
C VAL A 34 10.29 -0.62 -18.17
N LEU A 35 10.26 -1.95 -18.31
CA LEU A 35 11.05 -2.68 -19.30
C LEU A 35 10.61 -2.33 -20.75
N SER A 36 9.30 -2.42 -21.02
CA SER A 36 8.76 -2.13 -22.37
C SER A 36 8.97 -0.69 -22.80
N PHE A 37 9.00 0.27 -21.86
CA PHE A 37 9.28 1.66 -22.19
C PHE A 37 10.74 1.86 -22.62
N GLY A 38 11.69 1.17 -22.01
CA GLY A 38 13.09 1.15 -22.42
C GLY A 38 13.27 0.63 -23.84
N GLU A 39 12.66 -0.52 -24.15
CA GLU A 39 12.69 -1.13 -25.49
C GLU A 39 12.10 -0.18 -26.54
N PHE A 40 10.96 0.44 -26.25
CA PHE A 40 10.31 1.40 -27.14
C PHE A 40 11.21 2.61 -27.47
N ILE A 41 11.97 3.13 -26.51
CA ILE A 41 12.89 4.24 -26.72
C ILE A 41 14.06 3.82 -27.60
N ASP A 42 14.60 2.61 -27.43
CA ASP A 42 15.69 2.10 -28.25
C ASP A 42 15.24 1.89 -29.71
N GLU A 43 14.04 1.34 -29.94
CA GLU A 43 13.47 1.22 -31.28
C GLU A 43 13.27 2.59 -31.93
N LYS A 44 12.73 3.58 -31.19
CA LYS A 44 12.56 4.93 -31.70
C LYS A 44 13.88 5.59 -32.06
N ASN A 45 14.90 5.43 -31.25
CA ASN A 45 16.25 5.96 -31.54
C ASN A 45 16.87 5.28 -32.74
N ALA A 46 16.65 3.98 -32.94
CA ALA A 46 17.12 3.26 -34.10
C ALA A 46 16.48 3.74 -35.42
N LEU A 47 15.18 4.14 -35.37
CA LEU A 47 14.49 4.71 -36.54
C LEU A 47 14.93 6.14 -36.87
N ILE A 48 15.37 6.92 -35.86
CA ILE A 48 15.83 8.31 -36.02
C ILE A 48 17.36 8.30 -36.13
N LYS A 49 17.89 7.79 -37.26
CA LYS A 49 19.29 7.53 -37.53
C LYS A 49 20.27 8.74 -37.42
N ASN A 50 19.78 9.95 -37.13
CA ASN A 50 20.53 11.19 -37.02
C ASN A 50 20.30 12.00 -35.74
N SER A 51 19.62 11.46 -34.72
CA SER A 51 19.46 12.21 -33.49
C SER A 51 20.67 11.96 -32.58
N ASN A 52 21.48 12.99 -32.35
CA ASN A 52 22.40 13.10 -31.21
C ASN A 52 21.58 13.10 -29.87
N SER A 53 20.67 12.16 -29.69
CA SER A 53 19.94 12.05 -28.44
C SER A 53 20.80 11.21 -27.50
N ASP A 54 21.35 11.86 -26.48
CA ASP A 54 22.05 11.23 -25.36
C ASP A 54 21.11 10.32 -24.52
N ILE A 55 19.83 10.23 -24.92
CA ILE A 55 18.80 9.44 -24.24
C ILE A 55 18.72 8.08 -24.92
N THR A 56 19.40 7.10 -24.33
CA THR A 56 19.31 5.68 -24.71
C THR A 56 18.26 4.97 -23.87
N GLY A 57 17.74 3.84 -24.34
CA GLY A 57 16.83 3.00 -23.56
C GLY A 57 17.41 2.58 -22.21
N LEU A 58 18.74 2.36 -22.14
CA LEU A 58 19.45 2.08 -20.89
C LEU A 58 19.34 3.22 -19.89
N VAL A 59 19.53 4.47 -20.32
CA VAL A 59 19.37 5.66 -19.45
C VAL A 59 17.93 5.79 -18.98
N VAL A 60 16.97 5.61 -19.88
CA VAL A 60 15.54 5.64 -19.55
C VAL A 60 15.17 4.54 -18.57
N TRP A 61 15.72 3.34 -18.74
CA TRP A 61 15.51 2.24 -17.81
C TRP A 61 16.04 2.56 -16.42
N GLN A 62 17.24 3.14 -16.31
CA GLN A 62 17.82 3.56 -15.03
C GLN A 62 16.94 4.60 -14.32
N TRP A 63 16.42 5.61 -15.03
CA TRP A 63 15.52 6.61 -14.48
C TRP A 63 14.17 6.02 -14.02
N ASN A 64 13.67 5.03 -14.74
CA ASN A 64 12.43 4.35 -14.39
C ASN A 64 12.58 3.30 -13.28
N LEU A 65 13.81 2.81 -13.01
CA LEU A 65 14.08 1.85 -11.94
C LEU A 65 13.62 2.36 -10.56
N ILE A 66 13.65 3.67 -10.35
CA ILE A 66 13.18 4.29 -9.10
C ILE A 66 11.72 3.92 -8.80
N TRP A 67 10.87 3.78 -9.81
CA TRP A 67 9.47 3.43 -9.62
C TRP A 67 9.30 1.99 -9.15
N ILE A 68 10.12 1.07 -9.64
CA ILE A 68 10.17 -0.31 -9.15
C ILE A 68 10.62 -0.34 -7.70
N LEU A 69 11.65 0.43 -7.34
CA LEU A 69 12.17 0.51 -5.97
C LEU A 69 11.13 1.11 -5.02
N VAL A 70 10.42 2.16 -5.43
CA VAL A 70 9.34 2.77 -4.63
C VAL A 70 8.19 1.77 -4.43
N ALA A 71 7.74 1.08 -5.48
CA ALA A 71 6.70 0.07 -5.36
C ALA A 71 7.13 -1.10 -4.46
N ALA A 72 8.36 -1.58 -4.59
CA ALA A 72 8.93 -2.61 -3.72
C ALA A 72 9.01 -2.15 -2.26
N ALA A 73 9.38 -0.89 -2.01
CA ALA A 73 9.40 -0.31 -0.68
C ALA A 73 8.00 -0.23 -0.07
N VAL A 74 6.97 0.16 -0.83
CA VAL A 74 5.57 0.16 -0.38
C VAL A 74 5.13 -1.24 0.07
N ILE A 75 5.47 -2.27 -0.73
CA ILE A 75 5.15 -3.66 -0.38
C ILE A 75 5.93 -4.08 0.87
N ALA A 76 7.24 -3.85 0.93
CA ALA A 76 8.08 -4.22 2.06
C ALA A 76 7.63 -3.57 3.36
N VAL A 77 7.36 -2.25 3.36
CA VAL A 77 6.85 -1.52 4.52
C VAL A 77 5.50 -2.07 4.96
N SER A 78 4.58 -2.32 4.03
CA SER A 78 3.27 -2.89 4.35
C SER A 78 3.40 -4.29 4.99
N LEU A 79 4.27 -5.14 4.48
CA LEU A 79 4.55 -6.46 5.05
C LEU A 79 5.16 -6.35 6.46
N VAL A 80 6.17 -5.50 6.65
CA VAL A 80 6.74 -5.24 7.98
C VAL A 80 5.66 -4.78 8.94
N MET A 81 4.79 -3.86 8.52
CA MET A 81 3.67 -3.38 9.35
C MET A 81 2.64 -4.48 9.66
N ILE A 82 2.43 -5.44 8.78
CA ILE A 82 1.53 -6.58 8.98
C ILE A 82 2.12 -7.62 9.94
N TYR A 83 3.41 -7.92 9.81
CA TYR A 83 4.06 -9.00 10.57
C TYR A 83 4.70 -8.56 11.89
N LYS A 84 5.03 -7.27 12.05
CA LYS A 84 5.65 -6.76 13.27
C LYS A 84 4.68 -6.88 14.46
N PRO A 85 5.12 -7.46 15.58
CA PRO A 85 4.31 -7.50 16.81
C PRO A 85 4.00 -6.06 17.27
N ARG A 86 2.73 -5.79 17.53
CA ARG A 86 2.25 -4.44 17.86
C ARG A 86 2.02 -4.29 19.34
N LYS A 87 2.43 -3.14 19.87
CA LYS A 87 1.95 -2.68 21.18
C LYS A 87 0.52 -2.18 20.99
N MET A 88 -0.42 -2.89 21.54
CA MET A 88 -1.83 -2.54 21.44
C MET A 88 -2.19 -1.48 22.48
N PRO A 89 -2.96 -0.42 22.11
CA PRO A 89 -3.37 0.60 23.08
C PRO A 89 -4.28 0.00 24.14
N LYS A 90 -3.88 0.09 25.42
CA LYS A 90 -4.64 -0.47 26.56
C LYS A 90 -6.11 -0.02 26.60
N LYS A 91 -6.41 1.19 26.09
CA LYS A 91 -7.77 1.74 26.06
C LYS A 91 -8.76 0.99 25.15
N TYR A 92 -8.26 0.19 24.19
CA TYR A 92 -9.11 -0.56 23.25
C TYR A 92 -9.19 -2.05 23.57
N ILE A 93 -8.35 -2.55 24.52
CA ILE A 93 -8.15 -3.97 24.72
C ILE A 93 -8.49 -4.31 26.16
N VAL A 94 -9.64 -4.91 26.32
CA VAL A 94 -10.14 -5.41 27.60
C VAL A 94 -9.92 -6.93 27.71
N ASN A 95 -10.04 -7.64 26.59
CA ASN A 95 -9.91 -9.09 26.54
C ASN A 95 -9.21 -9.54 25.26
N ARG A 96 -8.95 -10.86 25.13
CA ARG A 96 -8.26 -11.45 23.98
C ARG A 96 -9.04 -11.28 22.66
N GLU A 97 -10.36 -11.29 22.74
CA GLU A 97 -11.25 -11.13 21.58
C GLU A 97 -11.14 -9.73 20.99
N ASN A 98 -11.14 -8.69 21.83
CA ASN A 98 -10.95 -7.30 21.39
C ASN A 98 -9.55 -7.08 20.81
N ALA A 99 -8.51 -7.74 21.37
CA ALA A 99 -7.19 -7.72 20.82
C ALA A 99 -7.12 -8.32 19.41
N GLN A 100 -7.83 -9.44 19.19
CA GLN A 100 -7.94 -10.07 17.87
C GLN A 100 -8.67 -9.16 16.89
N LYS A 101 -9.85 -8.63 17.23
CA LYS A 101 -10.63 -7.71 16.40
C LYS A 101 -9.82 -6.46 16.01
N TYR A 102 -9.09 -5.88 16.96
CA TYR A 102 -8.21 -4.74 16.69
C TYR A 102 -7.13 -5.09 15.67
N SER A 103 -6.44 -6.21 15.87
CA SER A 103 -5.40 -6.67 14.95
C SER A 103 -5.94 -6.89 13.54
N ASP A 104 -7.08 -7.55 13.41
CA ASP A 104 -7.71 -7.86 12.12
C ASP A 104 -8.12 -6.57 11.37
N ILE A 105 -8.67 -5.57 12.06
CA ILE A 105 -9.01 -4.28 11.45
C ILE A 105 -7.75 -3.57 10.96
N VAL A 106 -6.68 -3.54 11.76
CA VAL A 106 -5.46 -2.84 11.37
C VAL A 106 -4.75 -3.55 10.21
N ILE A 107 -4.70 -4.87 10.20
CA ILE A 107 -4.13 -5.65 9.09
C ILE A 107 -4.93 -5.40 7.82
N THR A 108 -6.26 -5.49 7.89
CA THR A 108 -7.14 -5.22 6.74
C THR A 108 -6.95 -3.79 6.22
N ALA A 109 -6.87 -2.79 7.12
CA ALA A 109 -6.62 -1.41 6.74
C ALA A 109 -5.31 -1.22 5.97
N ILE A 110 -4.20 -1.81 6.45
CA ILE A 110 -2.89 -1.72 5.78
C ILE A 110 -2.96 -2.39 4.41
N THR A 111 -3.58 -3.57 4.32
CA THR A 111 -3.71 -4.29 3.05
C THR A 111 -4.57 -3.51 2.04
N CYS A 112 -5.67 -2.87 2.50
CA CYS A 112 -6.50 -2.03 1.65
C CYS A 112 -5.81 -0.74 1.20
N VAL A 113 -5.09 -0.05 2.10
CA VAL A 113 -4.36 1.20 1.78
C VAL A 113 -3.22 0.95 0.80
N ARG A 114 -2.59 -0.21 0.85
CA ARG A 114 -1.50 -0.56 -0.07
C ARG A 114 -1.90 -0.48 -1.54
N ILE A 115 -3.15 -0.84 -1.89
CA ILE A 115 -3.61 -0.87 -3.28
C ILE A 115 -3.64 0.53 -3.92
N PRO A 116 -4.37 1.54 -3.39
CA PRO A 116 -4.37 2.88 -3.98
C PRO A 116 -2.98 3.53 -3.94
N VAL A 117 -2.13 3.22 -2.95
CA VAL A 117 -0.75 3.73 -2.94
C VAL A 117 0.07 3.13 -4.07
N LEU A 118 -0.06 1.83 -4.37
CA LEU A 118 0.61 1.21 -5.53
C LEU A 118 0.05 1.73 -6.86
N LEU A 119 -1.25 2.00 -6.94
CA LEU A 119 -1.85 2.63 -8.13
C LEU A 119 -1.28 4.03 -8.33
N ALA A 120 -1.19 4.86 -7.29
CA ALA A 120 -0.57 6.19 -7.38
C ALA A 120 0.91 6.12 -7.82
N VAL A 121 1.67 5.11 -7.40
CA VAL A 121 3.04 4.87 -7.88
C VAL A 121 3.03 4.54 -9.39
N PHE A 122 2.14 3.66 -9.83
CA PHE A 122 1.98 3.33 -11.24
C PHE A 122 1.60 4.54 -12.09
N GLU A 123 0.67 5.35 -11.64
CA GLU A 123 0.24 6.57 -12.32
C GLU A 123 1.35 7.62 -12.38
N GLY A 124 2.09 7.80 -11.28
CA GLY A 124 3.26 8.66 -11.24
C GLY A 124 4.33 8.22 -12.26
N MET A 125 4.54 6.91 -12.42
CA MET A 125 5.41 6.35 -13.45
C MET A 125 4.87 6.69 -14.86
N CYS A 126 3.59 6.47 -15.12
CA CYS A 126 2.98 6.77 -16.42
C CYS A 126 3.06 8.26 -16.77
N ILE A 127 2.86 9.16 -15.79
CA ILE A 127 3.03 10.60 -15.97
C ILE A 127 4.49 10.91 -16.31
N HIS A 128 5.45 10.37 -15.57
CA HIS A 128 6.87 10.57 -15.82
C HIS A 128 7.26 10.12 -17.24
N GLN A 129 6.83 8.94 -17.68
CA GLN A 129 7.05 8.45 -19.04
C GLN A 129 6.42 9.36 -20.10
N SER A 130 5.20 9.86 -19.85
CA SER A 130 4.51 10.77 -20.78
C SER A 130 5.18 12.13 -20.90
N VAL A 131 5.72 12.66 -19.80
CA VAL A 131 6.52 13.89 -19.81
C VAL A 131 7.79 13.70 -20.65
N MET A 132 8.47 12.57 -20.50
CA MET A 132 9.65 12.25 -21.33
C MET A 132 9.31 12.16 -22.82
N MET A 133 8.11 11.69 -23.16
CA MET A 133 7.60 11.60 -24.53
C MET A 133 6.95 12.88 -25.03
N ARG A 134 6.87 13.93 -24.21
CA ARG A 134 6.12 15.17 -24.50
C ARG A 134 4.67 14.93 -24.90
N GLN A 135 4.03 13.95 -24.28
CA GLN A 135 2.64 13.57 -24.52
C GLN A 135 1.78 14.00 -23.35
N TYR A 136 0.52 14.33 -23.63
CA TYR A 136 -0.47 14.59 -22.58
C TYR A 136 -0.85 13.28 -21.89
N ASN A 137 -0.96 13.30 -20.56
CA ASN A 137 -1.33 12.15 -19.77
C ASN A 137 -2.63 12.40 -18.97
N VAL A 138 -3.58 11.49 -19.13
CA VAL A 138 -4.91 11.55 -18.48
C VAL A 138 -4.83 11.14 -17.00
N PHE A 139 -3.79 10.40 -16.59
CA PHE A 139 -3.65 9.85 -15.23
C PHE A 139 -3.44 10.92 -14.15
N THR A 140 -3.11 12.16 -14.52
CA THR A 140 -2.95 13.27 -13.55
C THR A 140 -4.22 13.54 -12.73
N LEU A 141 -5.39 13.21 -13.25
CA LEU A 141 -6.67 13.37 -12.54
C LEU A 141 -6.98 12.22 -11.57
N GLN A 142 -6.30 11.09 -11.70
CA GLN A 142 -6.58 9.88 -10.93
C GLN A 142 -5.86 9.87 -9.58
N ILE A 143 -4.65 10.44 -9.50
CA ILE A 143 -3.88 10.53 -8.24
C ILE A 143 -4.69 11.16 -7.09
N PRO A 144 -5.44 12.28 -7.28
CA PRO A 144 -6.29 12.82 -6.23
C PRO A 144 -7.38 11.84 -5.75
N LEU A 145 -7.90 10.98 -6.64
CA LEU A 145 -8.89 9.96 -6.29
C LEU A 145 -8.27 8.86 -5.42
N ASP A 146 -7.06 8.43 -5.72
CA ASP A 146 -6.34 7.43 -4.92
C ASP A 146 -5.99 7.95 -3.53
N ILE A 147 -5.62 9.23 -3.44
CA ILE A 147 -5.41 9.91 -2.16
C ILE A 147 -6.73 9.95 -1.36
N LEU A 148 -7.83 10.35 -1.99
CA LEU A 148 -9.15 10.40 -1.36
C LEU A 148 -9.57 9.02 -0.86
N LEU A 149 -9.41 7.98 -1.70
CA LEU A 149 -9.72 6.60 -1.34
C LEU A 149 -8.89 6.13 -0.12
N THR A 150 -7.59 6.45 -0.11
CA THR A 150 -6.71 6.16 1.01
C THR A 150 -7.21 6.80 2.31
N VAL A 151 -7.60 8.08 2.26
CA VAL A 151 -8.15 8.80 3.42
C VAL A 151 -9.46 8.17 3.90
N ILE A 152 -10.35 7.79 2.99
CA ILE A 152 -11.61 7.11 3.32
C ILE A 152 -11.35 5.79 4.04
N ILE A 153 -10.43 4.95 3.53
CA ILE A 153 -10.08 3.66 4.14
C ILE A 153 -9.54 3.87 5.55
N ILE A 154 -8.63 4.82 5.74
CA ILE A 154 -8.05 5.12 7.05
C ILE A 154 -9.14 5.59 8.01
N ARG A 155 -10.00 6.53 7.60
CA ARG A 155 -11.08 7.07 8.43
C ARG A 155 -12.08 5.99 8.85
N PHE A 156 -12.48 5.14 7.91
CA PHE A 156 -13.37 4.00 8.20
C PHE A 156 -12.74 3.02 9.18
N SER A 157 -11.46 2.70 9.02
CA SER A 157 -10.72 1.80 9.91
C SER A 157 -10.61 2.37 11.33
N VAL A 158 -10.32 3.68 11.45
CA VAL A 158 -10.30 4.37 12.75
C VAL A 158 -11.69 4.35 13.42
N HIS A 159 -12.75 4.54 12.65
CA HIS A 159 -14.12 4.46 13.18
C HIS A 159 -14.42 3.05 13.72
N ARG A 160 -14.07 2.01 12.99
CA ARG A 160 -14.23 0.61 13.43
C ARG A 160 -13.42 0.30 14.69
N ILE A 161 -12.19 0.84 14.80
CA ILE A 161 -11.35 0.68 16.00
C ILE A 161 -12.03 1.34 17.21
N LYS A 162 -12.61 2.55 17.04
CA LYS A 162 -13.33 3.23 18.12
C LYS A 162 -14.56 2.44 18.58
N ALA A 163 -15.23 1.74 17.68
CA ALA A 163 -16.40 0.92 18.00
C ALA A 163 -16.08 -0.34 18.85
N ILE A 164 -14.80 -0.74 18.95
CA ILE A 164 -14.36 -1.85 19.81
C ILE A 164 -14.20 -1.39 21.27
N GLN A 165 -14.21 -0.09 21.56
CA GLN A 165 -14.08 0.38 22.94
C GLN A 165 -15.21 -0.19 23.81
N PRO A 166 -14.86 -0.78 24.97
CA PRO A 166 -15.89 -1.20 25.91
C PRO A 166 -16.71 0.02 26.34
N LYS A 167 -18.01 -0.13 26.35
CA LYS A 167 -18.89 0.85 27.00
C LYS A 167 -18.45 0.98 28.46
N ASN A 168 -18.51 2.18 29.01
CA ASN A 168 -18.08 2.46 30.38
C ASN A 168 -18.82 1.61 31.46
N GLU A 169 -19.95 1.01 31.11
CA GLU A 169 -20.74 0.09 31.98
C GLU A 169 -19.97 -1.17 32.38
N ASP A 170 -19.06 -1.68 31.49
CA ASP A 170 -18.27 -2.89 31.81
C ASP A 170 -17.07 -2.60 32.74
N LYS A 171 -16.73 -1.34 32.97
CA LYS A 171 -15.64 -0.95 33.88
C LYS A 171 -15.98 -1.03 35.36
N GLU A 172 -17.26 -0.87 35.72
CA GLU A 172 -17.68 -0.95 37.12
C GLU A 172 -17.78 -2.38 37.66
N ILE A 173 -18.00 -3.36 36.78
CA ILE A 173 -18.16 -4.75 37.19
C ILE A 173 -16.80 -5.41 37.51
N THR A 174 -15.73 -5.00 36.85
CA THR A 174 -14.39 -5.60 37.03
C THR A 174 -13.65 -5.08 38.29
N ILE A 175 -14.12 -4.01 38.91
CA ILE A 175 -13.52 -3.45 40.14
C ILE A 175 -14.16 -4.04 41.43
N ARG A 176 -15.25 -4.81 41.29
CA ARG A 176 -15.99 -5.37 42.47
C ARG A 176 -15.65 -6.84 42.77
N GLU A 177 -14.76 -7.45 42.03
CA GLU A 177 -14.36 -8.89 42.22
C GLU A 177 -12.92 -9.08 42.74
N ASP A 178 -12.29 -8.05 43.34
CA ASP A 178 -11.00 -8.16 44.06
C ASP A 178 -11.18 -7.89 45.55
#